data_81e205199ce1dee7b68c541b0a39c7af
#
_entry.id   81e205199ce1dee7b68c541b0a39c7af
#
_cell.length_a   1.000
_cell.length_b   1.000
_cell.length_c   1.000
_cell.angle_alpha   90.00
_cell.angle_beta   90.00
_cell.angle_gamma   90.00
#
_symmetry.space_group_name_H-M   'P 1'
#
loop_
_entity.id
_entity.type
_entity.pdbx_description
1 polymer ?
#
loop_
_entity_poly.entity_id
_entity_poly.type
_entity_poly.pdbx_seq_one_letter_code
_entity_poly.pdbx_strand_id
1 'polypeptide(L)'
;MERKQIGIIGFGRFGRFWAETLAPFHDVWVTDHHQPMNEPTNYLPLPELCARADTLFLCVPINQIKQVVQDIQPYLRAGMTVFDTCSVKSYPARVMTESLVEVGNLTLIASHPMFGPDSAARGVAGLPIVVWPLAGDREMYRAWVEFFAGLGLVTVEISPDEHDRLAAYSQGITHYMGRVLDELKLRPTPIDTQGFKTLLSLIEQTCNDSLELFHDLQHYNPHTQAMRLALEAALNRVYDRLLPDRVSPDEFVIGIQGGQGSFNEEACRYYCKNHALDRYRIVYLYTAENVLHALHRGEVDFGVFAIQNARGGAVMETIQALSRFSCEILDTFAIVISHCLLVHPEAKFEEVDTVISHPQALAQCAGSLAEKFPHLRQTSGEGDLIDQAHCAEYLSLGHLPQTTAVLASRVCADLYGLRIHAEGLQDLGDANLTTFAWTRRRMTEH
;
A
#
# COMPACT_ATOMS: atom_id res chain seq x y z
N MET A 1 -38.80 18.18 24.08
CA MET A 1 -38.82 18.88 22.77
C MET A 1 -40.23 18.78 22.19
N GLU A 2 -40.77 19.88 21.63
CA GLU A 2 -42.05 19.84 20.93
C GLU A 2 -41.98 18.98 19.67
N ARG A 3 -43.15 18.46 19.24
CA ARG A 3 -43.24 17.63 18.02
C ARG A 3 -42.89 18.47 16.78
N LYS A 4 -41.90 17.98 16.00
CA LYS A 4 -41.35 18.68 14.83
C LYS A 4 -41.71 17.95 13.54
N GLN A 5 -41.62 18.68 12.44
CA GLN A 5 -41.70 18.13 11.07
C GLN A 5 -40.28 17.76 10.64
N ILE A 6 -40.00 16.48 10.49
CA ILE A 6 -38.66 15.98 10.15
C ILE A 6 -38.65 15.46 8.73
N GLY A 7 -37.66 15.88 7.94
CA GLY A 7 -37.33 15.31 6.64
C GLY A 7 -36.09 14.41 6.70
N ILE A 8 -36.23 13.16 6.24
CA ILE A 8 -35.12 12.24 6.05
C ILE A 8 -34.79 12.21 4.56
N ILE A 9 -33.57 12.60 4.22
CA ILE A 9 -33.04 12.58 2.85
C ILE A 9 -32.06 11.40 2.72
N GLY A 10 -32.39 10.45 1.86
CA GLY A 10 -31.78 9.12 1.78
C GLY A 10 -32.56 8.09 2.56
N PHE A 11 -33.27 7.21 1.84
CA PHE A 11 -34.14 6.18 2.43
C PHE A 11 -33.57 4.75 2.26
N GLY A 12 -32.22 4.67 2.39
CA GLY A 12 -31.50 3.42 2.48
C GLY A 12 -31.71 2.70 3.82
N ARG A 13 -30.87 1.71 4.14
CA ARG A 13 -30.96 0.93 5.39
C ARG A 13 -30.98 1.81 6.64
N PHE A 14 -30.06 2.76 6.75
CA PHE A 14 -29.97 3.65 7.90
C PHE A 14 -31.11 4.67 7.92
N GLY A 15 -31.42 5.31 6.80
CA GLY A 15 -32.50 6.32 6.75
C GLY A 15 -33.88 5.75 7.14
N ARG A 16 -34.19 4.51 6.75
CA ARG A 16 -35.41 3.82 7.18
C ARG A 16 -35.44 3.58 8.69
N PHE A 17 -34.35 3.02 9.20
CA PHE A 17 -34.19 2.78 10.65
C PHE A 17 -34.32 4.09 11.45
N TRP A 18 -33.69 5.17 10.97
CA TRP A 18 -33.72 6.46 11.65
C TRP A 18 -35.11 7.11 11.59
N ALA A 19 -35.79 7.00 10.46
CA ALA A 19 -37.19 7.44 10.33
C ALA A 19 -38.10 6.70 11.31
N GLU A 20 -37.99 5.38 11.43
CA GLU A 20 -38.76 4.56 12.39
C GLU A 20 -38.44 4.91 13.84
N THR A 21 -37.18 5.22 14.14
CA THR A 21 -36.72 5.62 15.48
C THR A 21 -37.34 6.98 15.91
N LEU A 22 -37.49 7.92 14.96
CA LEU A 22 -37.98 9.26 15.24
C LEU A 22 -39.52 9.38 15.17
N ALA A 23 -40.19 8.52 14.41
CA ALA A 23 -41.66 8.58 14.15
C ALA A 23 -42.54 8.58 15.41
N PRO A 24 -42.22 7.88 16.52
CA PRO A 24 -43.02 7.97 17.75
C PRO A 24 -43.08 9.37 18.38
N PHE A 25 -42.07 10.20 18.11
CA PHE A 25 -41.88 11.51 18.75
C PHE A 25 -42.14 12.70 17.81
N HIS A 26 -42.03 12.51 16.49
CA HIS A 26 -42.09 13.55 15.48
C HIS A 26 -42.89 13.11 14.25
N ASP A 27 -43.27 14.06 13.42
CA ASP A 27 -43.89 13.80 12.13
C ASP A 27 -42.78 13.66 11.10
N VAL A 28 -42.56 12.44 10.58
CA VAL A 28 -41.40 12.11 9.74
C VAL A 28 -41.81 11.95 8.29
N TRP A 29 -41.15 12.68 7.40
CA TRP A 29 -41.27 12.60 5.95
C TRP A 29 -39.97 12.09 5.36
N VAL A 30 -40.04 11.34 4.27
CA VAL A 30 -38.86 10.72 3.67
C VAL A 30 -38.78 11.03 2.18
N THR A 31 -37.54 11.11 1.67
CA THR A 31 -37.27 11.19 0.23
C THR A 31 -35.99 10.44 -0.11
N ASP A 32 -35.89 9.98 -1.37
CA ASP A 32 -34.70 9.33 -1.89
C ASP A 32 -34.50 9.72 -3.35
N HIS A 33 -33.28 9.71 -3.83
CA HIS A 33 -32.95 9.95 -5.24
C HIS A 33 -33.52 8.84 -6.14
N HIS A 34 -33.53 7.59 -5.65
CA HIS A 34 -34.20 6.49 -6.29
C HIS A 34 -35.60 6.31 -5.67
N GLN A 35 -36.63 6.60 -6.45
CA GLN A 35 -38.01 6.38 -6.02
C GLN A 35 -38.20 4.92 -5.59
N PRO A 36 -38.56 4.63 -4.33
CA PRO A 36 -38.71 3.28 -3.85
C PRO A 36 -39.84 2.56 -4.60
N MET A 37 -39.64 1.30 -4.98
CA MET A 37 -40.68 0.48 -5.70
C MET A 37 -42.00 0.41 -4.95
N ASN A 38 -41.97 0.49 -3.61
CA ASN A 38 -43.16 0.63 -2.75
C ASN A 38 -42.98 1.94 -1.96
N GLU A 39 -43.61 3.00 -2.43
CA GLU A 39 -43.54 4.30 -1.73
C GLU A 39 -44.19 4.18 -0.35
N PRO A 40 -43.51 4.55 0.72
CA PRO A 40 -44.13 4.66 2.02
C PRO A 40 -45.12 5.84 2.01
N THR A 41 -46.15 5.76 2.83
CA THR A 41 -47.24 6.77 2.90
C THR A 41 -46.75 8.19 3.29
N ASN A 42 -45.57 8.29 3.84
CA ASN A 42 -44.88 9.53 4.23
C ASN A 42 -43.77 9.94 3.25
N TYR A 43 -43.73 9.42 2.03
CA TYR A 43 -42.81 9.85 0.97
C TYR A 43 -43.27 11.21 0.37
N LEU A 44 -42.33 12.11 0.19
CA LEU A 44 -42.54 13.39 -0.51
C LEU A 44 -41.37 13.64 -1.47
N PRO A 45 -41.62 14.24 -2.63
CA PRO A 45 -40.58 14.82 -3.47
C PRO A 45 -39.74 15.84 -2.69
N LEU A 46 -38.44 15.96 -3.01
CA LEU A 46 -37.48 16.80 -2.27
C LEU A 46 -38.00 18.25 -2.02
N PRO A 47 -38.54 19.00 -3.01
CA PRO A 47 -39.05 20.35 -2.78
C PRO A 47 -40.19 20.41 -1.75
N GLU A 48 -41.10 19.45 -1.80
CA GLU A 48 -42.26 19.37 -0.90
C GLU A 48 -41.81 18.95 0.51
N LEU A 49 -40.88 18.03 0.63
CA LEU A 49 -40.27 17.61 1.90
C LEU A 49 -39.61 18.83 2.56
N CYS A 50 -38.76 19.56 1.84
CA CYS A 50 -38.07 20.74 2.37
C CYS A 50 -39.05 21.86 2.73
N ALA A 51 -40.13 22.06 1.97
CA ALA A 51 -41.15 23.06 2.31
C ALA A 51 -41.88 22.72 3.61
N ARG A 52 -41.99 21.44 3.97
CA ARG A 52 -42.71 20.96 5.14
C ARG A 52 -41.84 20.80 6.38
N ALA A 53 -40.62 20.36 6.21
CA ALA A 53 -39.72 20.00 7.31
C ALA A 53 -39.18 21.25 8.04
N ASP A 54 -39.07 21.16 9.39
CA ASP A 54 -38.33 22.08 10.24
C ASP A 54 -36.91 21.60 10.47
N THR A 55 -36.68 20.29 10.34
CA THR A 55 -35.40 19.64 10.55
C THR A 55 -35.15 18.62 9.45
N LEU A 56 -33.96 18.63 8.89
CA LEU A 56 -33.49 17.68 7.87
C LEU A 56 -32.38 16.79 8.43
N PHE A 57 -32.47 15.49 8.19
CA PHE A 57 -31.40 14.53 8.40
C PHE A 57 -30.89 14.01 7.05
N LEU A 58 -29.62 14.23 6.76
CA LEU A 58 -28.97 13.77 5.54
C LEU A 58 -28.42 12.37 5.78
N CYS A 59 -29.18 11.34 5.38
CA CYS A 59 -28.86 9.92 5.56
C CYS A 59 -28.35 9.31 4.25
N VAL A 60 -27.37 9.95 3.65
CA VAL A 60 -26.83 9.64 2.32
C VAL A 60 -25.37 9.17 2.40
N PRO A 61 -24.82 8.46 1.38
CA PRO A 61 -23.41 8.15 1.30
C PRO A 61 -22.52 9.40 1.42
N ILE A 62 -21.34 9.25 2.01
CA ILE A 62 -20.41 10.36 2.27
C ILE A 62 -20.02 11.09 0.98
N ASN A 63 -19.77 10.32 -0.10
CA ASN A 63 -19.43 10.85 -1.42
C ASN A 63 -20.54 11.68 -2.06
N GLN A 64 -21.81 11.49 -1.66
CA GLN A 64 -22.96 12.19 -2.19
C GLN A 64 -23.33 13.46 -1.38
N ILE A 65 -22.77 13.65 -0.19
CA ILE A 65 -23.15 14.72 0.72
C ILE A 65 -23.06 16.12 0.07
N LYS A 66 -22.04 16.34 -0.76
CA LYS A 66 -21.86 17.63 -1.46
C LYS A 66 -22.99 17.92 -2.43
N GLN A 67 -23.40 16.93 -3.22
CA GLN A 67 -24.48 17.06 -4.18
C GLN A 67 -25.81 17.28 -3.45
N VAL A 68 -26.09 16.50 -2.43
CA VAL A 68 -27.33 16.62 -1.66
C VAL A 68 -27.44 17.98 -0.97
N VAL A 69 -26.34 18.51 -0.41
CA VAL A 69 -26.30 19.85 0.18
C VAL A 69 -26.61 20.93 -0.87
N GLN A 70 -26.08 20.79 -2.09
CA GLN A 70 -26.40 21.69 -3.19
C GLN A 70 -27.89 21.60 -3.64
N ASP A 71 -28.42 20.37 -3.70
CA ASP A 71 -29.80 20.14 -4.12
C ASP A 71 -30.84 20.69 -3.13
N ILE A 72 -30.56 20.67 -1.81
CA ILE A 72 -31.46 21.21 -0.79
C ILE A 72 -31.34 22.71 -0.61
N GLN A 73 -30.18 23.30 -0.90
CA GLN A 73 -29.88 24.71 -0.63
C GLN A 73 -30.98 25.68 -1.11
N PRO A 74 -31.57 25.54 -2.33
CA PRO A 74 -32.61 26.44 -2.82
C PRO A 74 -33.93 26.40 -2.01
N TYR A 75 -34.15 25.33 -1.24
CA TYR A 75 -35.39 25.08 -0.51
C TYR A 75 -35.27 25.35 0.99
N LEU A 76 -34.05 25.66 1.47
CA LEU A 76 -33.82 25.94 2.89
C LEU A 76 -34.37 27.32 3.27
N ARG A 77 -34.89 27.43 4.48
CA ARG A 77 -35.41 28.67 5.06
C ARG A 77 -34.85 28.90 6.46
N ALA A 78 -34.85 30.17 6.87
CA ALA A 78 -34.40 30.56 8.20
C ALA A 78 -35.12 29.77 9.32
N GLY A 79 -34.37 29.39 10.35
CA GLY A 79 -34.86 28.62 11.50
C GLY A 79 -34.84 27.09 11.30
N MET A 80 -34.55 26.59 10.11
CA MET A 80 -34.38 25.12 9.92
C MET A 80 -33.12 24.58 10.58
N THR A 81 -33.19 23.34 10.99
CA THR A 81 -32.05 22.58 11.47
C THR A 81 -31.63 21.51 10.43
N VAL A 82 -30.34 21.40 10.15
CA VAL A 82 -29.82 20.40 9.21
C VAL A 82 -28.74 19.55 9.90
N PHE A 83 -28.96 18.26 9.87
CA PHE A 83 -28.03 17.24 10.36
C PHE A 83 -27.40 16.46 9.20
N ASP A 84 -26.12 16.16 9.26
CA ASP A 84 -25.56 15.02 8.59
C ASP A 84 -25.54 13.81 9.54
N THR A 85 -25.54 12.59 8.99
CA THR A 85 -25.42 11.34 9.77
C THR A 85 -24.25 10.48 9.29
N CYS A 86 -23.34 11.05 8.52
CA CYS A 86 -22.23 10.33 7.92
C CYS A 86 -21.28 9.75 8.97
N SER A 87 -20.60 8.66 8.61
CA SER A 87 -19.60 8.01 9.47
C SER A 87 -18.24 8.74 9.52
N VAL A 88 -18.05 9.79 8.73
CA VAL A 88 -16.91 10.71 8.75
C VAL A 88 -17.47 12.10 9.04
N LYS A 89 -16.75 12.93 9.80
CA LYS A 89 -17.29 14.24 10.25
C LYS A 89 -16.63 15.43 9.59
N SER A 90 -15.32 15.44 9.39
CA SER A 90 -14.60 16.62 8.88
C SER A 90 -15.07 17.03 7.49
N TYR A 91 -15.29 16.09 6.58
CA TYR A 91 -15.72 16.38 5.22
C TYR A 91 -17.17 16.89 5.15
N PRO A 92 -18.19 16.20 5.70
CA PRO A 92 -19.56 16.69 5.72
C PRO A 92 -19.72 18.05 6.44
N ALA A 93 -19.04 18.21 7.59
CA ALA A 93 -19.07 19.46 8.34
C ALA A 93 -18.56 20.64 7.51
N ARG A 94 -17.44 20.46 6.80
CA ARG A 94 -16.91 21.46 5.90
C ARG A 94 -17.88 21.79 4.76
N VAL A 95 -18.41 20.76 4.08
CA VAL A 95 -19.37 20.95 2.98
C VAL A 95 -20.61 21.72 3.44
N MET A 96 -21.19 21.33 4.57
CA MET A 96 -22.38 22.03 5.12
C MET A 96 -22.06 23.48 5.50
N THR A 97 -20.93 23.72 6.16
CA THR A 97 -20.54 25.07 6.58
C THR A 97 -20.26 25.97 5.37
N GLU A 98 -19.46 25.51 4.41
CA GLU A 98 -19.09 26.28 3.21
C GLU A 98 -20.32 26.60 2.33
N SER A 99 -21.28 25.67 2.22
CA SER A 99 -22.41 25.83 1.29
C SER A 99 -23.64 26.46 1.93
N LEU A 100 -23.87 26.27 3.24
CA LEU A 100 -25.14 26.61 3.87
C LEU A 100 -25.08 27.81 4.84
N VAL A 101 -23.92 28.24 5.28
CA VAL A 101 -23.79 29.37 6.22
C VAL A 101 -24.39 30.67 5.65
N GLU A 102 -24.27 30.90 4.36
CA GLU A 102 -24.79 32.10 3.68
C GLU A 102 -26.31 32.08 3.50
N VAL A 103 -26.97 30.91 3.60
CA VAL A 103 -28.43 30.82 3.51
C VAL A 103 -29.13 31.56 4.68
N GLY A 104 -28.40 31.82 5.75
CA GLY A 104 -28.79 32.66 6.88
C GLY A 104 -29.72 31.97 7.90
N ASN A 105 -29.38 32.13 9.18
CA ASN A 105 -30.14 31.65 10.34
C ASN A 105 -30.54 30.16 10.34
N LEU A 106 -29.69 29.30 9.79
CA LEU A 106 -29.82 27.84 9.89
C LEU A 106 -29.07 27.33 11.13
N THR A 107 -29.59 26.26 11.73
CA THR A 107 -28.83 25.47 12.74
C THR A 107 -28.23 24.29 12.05
N LEU A 108 -26.89 24.24 11.96
CA LEU A 108 -26.14 23.15 11.33
C LEU A 108 -25.48 22.29 12.41
N ILE A 109 -25.73 20.97 12.38
CA ILE A 109 -25.25 20.04 13.38
C ILE A 109 -24.59 18.86 12.66
N ALA A 110 -23.31 18.65 12.94
CA ALA A 110 -22.65 17.40 12.58
C ALA A 110 -23.10 16.31 13.54
N SER A 111 -23.53 15.15 13.04
CA SER A 111 -23.85 14.01 13.88
C SER A 111 -23.35 12.70 13.28
N HIS A 112 -23.04 11.75 14.15
CA HIS A 112 -22.74 10.37 13.76
C HIS A 112 -23.34 9.42 14.78
N PRO A 113 -24.49 8.78 14.49
CA PRO A 113 -24.94 7.60 15.20
C PRO A 113 -23.91 6.48 15.04
N MET A 114 -23.18 6.12 16.12
CA MET A 114 -22.10 5.12 16.09
C MET A 114 -22.68 3.69 16.04
N PHE A 115 -23.79 3.52 15.34
CA PHE A 115 -24.53 2.27 15.20
C PHE A 115 -25.30 2.23 13.88
N GLY A 116 -25.52 1.03 13.38
CA GLY A 116 -26.41 0.77 12.26
C GLY A 116 -27.62 -0.04 12.69
N PRO A 117 -28.54 -0.36 11.77
CA PRO A 117 -29.74 -1.16 12.06
C PRO A 117 -29.44 -2.48 12.76
N ASP A 118 -28.35 -3.16 12.37
CA ASP A 118 -27.97 -4.46 12.92
C ASP A 118 -27.52 -4.36 14.38
N SER A 119 -26.69 -3.37 14.71
CA SER A 119 -26.24 -3.16 16.09
C SER A 119 -27.31 -2.57 17.01
N ALA A 120 -28.29 -1.87 16.43
CA ALA A 120 -29.43 -1.30 17.13
C ALA A 120 -30.69 -2.20 17.12
N ALA A 121 -30.59 -3.46 16.71
CA ALA A 121 -31.74 -4.39 16.63
C ALA A 121 -32.49 -4.59 17.96
N ARG A 122 -31.84 -4.30 19.10
CA ARG A 122 -32.45 -4.34 20.45
C ARG A 122 -32.89 -2.98 20.98
N GLY A 123 -32.88 -1.95 20.13
CA GLY A 123 -33.14 -0.54 20.49
C GLY A 123 -31.86 0.28 20.58
N VAL A 124 -32.02 1.60 20.70
CA VAL A 124 -30.91 2.55 20.67
C VAL A 124 -30.34 2.90 22.05
N ALA A 125 -31.00 2.48 23.14
CA ALA A 125 -30.58 2.82 24.50
C ALA A 125 -29.15 2.31 24.80
N GLY A 126 -28.31 3.20 25.34
CA GLY A 126 -26.90 2.93 25.65
C GLY A 126 -25.94 3.04 24.46
N LEU A 127 -26.43 3.22 23.22
CA LEU A 127 -25.60 3.39 22.05
C LEU A 127 -25.10 4.84 21.92
N PRO A 128 -23.84 5.07 21.48
CA PRO A 128 -23.29 6.42 21.37
C PRO A 128 -23.76 7.12 20.08
N ILE A 129 -24.01 8.43 20.22
CA ILE A 129 -24.17 9.35 19.11
C ILE A 129 -23.23 10.53 19.29
N VAL A 130 -22.37 10.77 18.29
CA VAL A 130 -21.54 11.98 18.27
C VAL A 130 -22.37 13.13 17.72
N VAL A 131 -22.26 14.30 18.37
CA VAL A 131 -22.91 15.52 17.93
C VAL A 131 -21.99 16.72 18.11
N TRP A 132 -22.03 17.68 17.15
CA TRP A 132 -21.25 18.91 17.23
C TRP A 132 -21.96 20.06 16.54
N PRO A 133 -22.10 21.24 17.20
CA PRO A 133 -22.71 22.41 16.58
C PRO A 133 -21.75 23.05 15.58
N LEU A 134 -22.15 23.15 14.32
CA LEU A 134 -21.36 23.79 13.26
C LEU A 134 -21.68 25.27 13.16
N ALA A 135 -22.98 25.64 13.20
CA ALA A 135 -23.48 27.00 13.11
C ALA A 135 -24.89 27.14 13.69
N GLY A 136 -25.32 28.35 13.98
CA GLY A 136 -26.71 28.67 14.28
C GLY A 136 -27.06 28.64 15.77
N ASP A 137 -28.30 28.31 16.08
CA ASP A 137 -28.92 28.45 17.40
C ASP A 137 -28.42 27.41 18.40
N ARG A 138 -27.79 27.86 19.47
CA ARG A 138 -27.26 27.02 20.55
C ARG A 138 -28.35 26.42 21.43
N GLU A 139 -29.48 27.03 21.57
CA GLU A 139 -30.60 26.48 22.35
C GLU A 139 -31.25 25.33 21.57
N MET A 140 -31.44 25.50 20.28
CA MET A 140 -31.91 24.43 19.40
C MET A 140 -30.94 23.23 19.41
N TYR A 141 -29.62 23.45 19.33
CA TYR A 141 -28.62 22.39 19.47
C TYR A 141 -28.78 21.64 20.78
N ARG A 142 -28.86 22.36 21.93
CA ARG A 142 -29.02 21.72 23.24
C ARG A 142 -30.32 20.93 23.32
N ALA A 143 -31.43 21.46 22.81
CA ALA A 143 -32.69 20.73 22.77
C ALA A 143 -32.60 19.39 22.03
N TRP A 144 -31.80 19.33 20.93
CA TRP A 144 -31.54 18.07 20.23
C TRP A 144 -30.65 17.11 21.03
N VAL A 145 -29.60 17.62 21.72
CA VAL A 145 -28.77 16.80 22.62
C VAL A 145 -29.62 16.18 23.71
N GLU A 146 -30.49 16.96 24.36
CA GLU A 146 -31.43 16.49 25.37
C GLU A 146 -32.43 15.46 24.81
N PHE A 147 -32.92 15.68 23.60
CA PHE A 147 -33.82 14.72 22.92
C PHE A 147 -33.11 13.37 22.68
N PHE A 148 -31.88 13.37 22.17
CA PHE A 148 -31.12 12.13 21.96
C PHE A 148 -30.84 11.42 23.30
N ALA A 149 -30.47 12.15 24.34
CA ALA A 149 -30.33 11.59 25.68
C ALA A 149 -31.66 11.00 26.19
N GLY A 150 -32.80 11.64 25.89
CA GLY A 150 -34.16 11.16 26.21
C GLY A 150 -34.52 9.86 25.50
N LEU A 151 -33.94 9.56 24.32
CA LEU A 151 -34.03 8.26 23.66
C LEU A 151 -33.18 7.19 24.32
N GLY A 152 -32.40 7.55 25.34
CA GLY A 152 -31.42 6.66 26.00
C GLY A 152 -30.07 6.59 25.30
N LEU A 153 -29.83 7.42 24.27
CA LEU A 153 -28.54 7.49 23.58
C LEU A 153 -27.48 8.15 24.49
N VAL A 154 -26.24 7.71 24.38
CA VAL A 154 -25.07 8.36 24.99
C VAL A 154 -24.55 9.45 24.05
N THR A 155 -24.86 10.70 24.35
CA THR A 155 -24.39 11.82 23.53
C THR A 155 -22.93 12.14 23.83
N VAL A 156 -22.12 12.25 22.76
CA VAL A 156 -20.69 12.57 22.81
C VAL A 156 -20.44 13.85 22.02
N GLU A 157 -20.06 14.91 22.72
CA GLU A 157 -19.80 16.21 22.10
C GLU A 157 -18.31 16.38 21.84
N ILE A 158 -17.88 16.08 20.60
CA ILE A 158 -16.50 16.24 20.13
C ILE A 158 -16.48 16.88 18.75
N SER A 159 -15.42 17.63 18.45
CA SER A 159 -15.27 18.30 17.15
C SER A 159 -15.17 17.29 15.99
N PRO A 160 -15.51 17.70 14.74
CA PRO A 160 -15.38 16.85 13.57
C PRO A 160 -13.99 16.23 13.38
N ASP A 161 -12.93 17.01 13.60
CA ASP A 161 -11.55 16.52 13.47
C ASP A 161 -11.18 15.50 14.56
N GLU A 162 -11.55 15.78 15.81
CA GLU A 162 -11.33 14.85 16.91
C GLU A 162 -12.11 13.56 16.73
N HIS A 163 -13.37 13.66 16.24
CA HIS A 163 -14.15 12.48 15.86
C HIS A 163 -13.39 11.64 14.83
N ASP A 164 -12.95 12.24 13.74
CA ASP A 164 -12.31 11.52 12.64
C ASP A 164 -10.96 10.91 13.08
N ARG A 165 -10.23 11.60 13.96
CA ARG A 165 -8.99 11.08 14.55
C ARG A 165 -9.26 9.81 15.39
N LEU A 166 -10.27 9.83 16.24
CA LEU A 166 -10.66 8.67 17.07
C LEU A 166 -11.28 7.56 16.21
N ALA A 167 -12.15 7.92 15.26
CA ALA A 167 -12.80 6.97 14.36
C ALA A 167 -11.80 6.23 13.46
N ALA A 168 -10.70 6.85 13.05
CA ALA A 168 -9.67 6.20 12.26
C ALA A 168 -9.06 4.98 12.98
N TYR A 169 -8.80 5.10 14.30
CA TYR A 169 -8.21 4.05 15.12
C TYR A 169 -9.23 3.18 15.87
N SER A 170 -10.50 3.36 15.63
CA SER A 170 -11.59 2.49 16.11
C SER A 170 -12.36 1.89 14.93
N GLN A 171 -13.37 2.59 14.42
CA GLN A 171 -14.20 2.12 13.30
C GLN A 171 -13.35 1.91 12.02
N GLY A 172 -12.48 2.86 11.68
CA GLY A 172 -11.67 2.83 10.47
C GLY A 172 -10.74 1.62 10.40
N ILE A 173 -10.01 1.33 11.50
CA ILE A 173 -9.13 0.16 11.58
C ILE A 173 -9.94 -1.15 11.62
N THR A 174 -11.10 -1.15 12.29
CA THR A 174 -11.99 -2.31 12.37
C THR A 174 -12.47 -2.74 10.98
N HIS A 175 -12.99 -1.80 10.19
CA HIS A 175 -13.43 -2.06 8.81
C HIS A 175 -12.26 -2.44 7.91
N TYR A 176 -11.10 -1.80 8.07
CA TYR A 176 -9.90 -2.13 7.28
C TYR A 176 -9.42 -3.55 7.57
N MET A 177 -9.29 -3.91 8.84
CA MET A 177 -8.88 -5.27 9.25
C MET A 177 -9.89 -6.33 8.84
N GLY A 178 -11.17 -6.07 8.94
CA GLY A 178 -12.20 -7.01 8.49
C GLY A 178 -12.05 -7.34 7.00
N ARG A 179 -11.79 -6.32 6.15
CA ARG A 179 -11.53 -6.52 4.71
C ARG A 179 -10.21 -7.27 4.46
N VAL A 180 -9.13 -6.95 5.20
CA VAL A 180 -7.86 -7.68 5.11
C VAL A 180 -8.04 -9.15 5.48
N LEU A 181 -8.78 -9.45 6.55
CA LEU A 181 -9.06 -10.82 6.97
C LEU A 181 -9.97 -11.56 5.98
N ASP A 182 -10.91 -10.87 5.32
CA ASP A 182 -11.73 -11.46 4.26
C ASP A 182 -10.89 -11.88 3.04
N GLU A 183 -9.86 -11.13 2.69
CA GLU A 183 -8.92 -11.52 1.61
C GLU A 183 -8.20 -12.84 1.89
N LEU A 184 -8.00 -13.21 3.17
CA LEU A 184 -7.45 -14.50 3.56
C LEU A 184 -8.42 -15.66 3.34
N LYS A 185 -9.69 -15.39 3.00
CA LYS A 185 -10.74 -16.39 2.74
C LYS A 185 -10.89 -17.42 3.87
N LEU A 186 -10.80 -16.94 5.13
CA LEU A 186 -10.92 -17.77 6.32
C LEU A 186 -12.28 -18.50 6.35
N ARG A 187 -12.27 -19.72 6.87
CA ARG A 187 -13.49 -20.57 6.98
C ARG A 187 -13.54 -21.23 8.36
N PRO A 188 -14.75 -21.48 8.90
CA PRO A 188 -14.91 -22.24 10.13
C PRO A 188 -14.26 -23.63 10.04
N THR A 189 -13.68 -24.08 11.15
CA THR A 189 -13.04 -25.38 11.29
C THR A 189 -13.58 -26.10 12.53
N PRO A 190 -13.40 -27.44 12.66
CA PRO A 190 -13.84 -28.18 13.85
C PRO A 190 -13.10 -27.82 15.15
N ILE A 191 -11.98 -27.10 15.07
CA ILE A 191 -11.09 -26.74 16.20
C ILE A 191 -11.10 -25.26 16.52
N ASP A 192 -12.12 -24.52 16.09
CA ASP A 192 -12.20 -23.08 16.27
C ASP A 192 -12.20 -22.67 17.74
N THR A 193 -11.24 -21.83 18.10
CA THR A 193 -11.22 -21.16 19.39
C THR A 193 -12.27 -20.04 19.43
N GLN A 194 -12.63 -19.58 20.63
CA GLN A 194 -13.54 -18.43 20.79
C GLN A 194 -12.97 -17.16 20.11
N GLY A 195 -11.65 -16.95 20.19
CA GLY A 195 -10.99 -15.83 19.52
C GLY A 195 -11.15 -15.90 17.98
N PHE A 196 -10.99 -17.07 17.39
CA PHE A 196 -11.19 -17.25 15.95
C PHE A 196 -12.65 -17.01 15.52
N LYS A 197 -13.63 -17.46 16.31
CA LYS A 197 -15.05 -17.16 16.08
C LYS A 197 -15.33 -15.65 16.11
N THR A 198 -14.68 -14.94 17.02
CA THR A 198 -14.77 -13.47 17.09
C THR A 198 -14.19 -12.81 15.82
N LEU A 199 -13.06 -13.32 15.29
CA LEU A 199 -12.52 -12.84 14.00
C LEU A 199 -13.50 -13.07 12.83
N LEU A 200 -14.12 -14.24 12.74
CA LEU A 200 -15.13 -14.53 11.72
C LEU A 200 -16.35 -13.60 11.86
N SER A 201 -16.80 -13.35 13.08
CA SER A 201 -17.89 -12.38 13.36
C SER A 201 -17.51 -10.96 12.95
N LEU A 202 -16.25 -10.56 13.14
CA LEU A 202 -15.75 -9.25 12.69
C LEU A 202 -15.79 -9.12 11.16
N ILE A 203 -15.36 -10.18 10.43
CA ILE A 203 -15.43 -10.22 8.98
C ILE A 203 -16.88 -10.06 8.52
N GLU A 204 -17.79 -10.85 9.09
CA GLU A 204 -19.22 -10.79 8.76
C GLU A 204 -19.78 -9.39 9.00
N GLN A 205 -19.53 -8.79 10.17
CA GLN A 205 -20.01 -7.47 10.52
C GLN A 205 -19.53 -6.39 9.55
N THR A 206 -18.25 -6.40 9.20
CA THR A 206 -17.64 -5.33 8.39
C THR A 206 -17.82 -5.53 6.90
N CYS A 207 -17.94 -6.77 6.43
CA CYS A 207 -18.12 -7.10 5.02
C CYS A 207 -19.61 -7.16 4.58
N ASN A 208 -20.56 -7.10 5.51
CA ASN A 208 -21.97 -6.85 5.21
C ASN A 208 -22.23 -5.41 4.77
N ASP A 209 -21.37 -4.48 5.14
CA ASP A 209 -21.41 -3.12 4.63
C ASP A 209 -20.90 -3.05 3.19
N SER A 210 -21.44 -2.09 2.41
CA SER A 210 -21.06 -1.91 1.01
C SER A 210 -19.57 -1.56 0.87
N LEU A 211 -18.98 -1.94 -0.27
CA LEU A 211 -17.62 -1.48 -0.61
C LEU A 211 -17.53 0.04 -0.72
N GLU A 212 -18.61 0.69 -1.17
CA GLU A 212 -18.71 2.14 -1.24
C GLU A 212 -18.53 2.78 0.14
N LEU A 213 -19.25 2.30 1.16
CA LEU A 213 -19.08 2.80 2.53
C LEU A 213 -17.65 2.58 3.04
N PHE A 214 -17.07 1.42 2.78
CA PHE A 214 -15.68 1.14 3.15
C PHE A 214 -14.71 2.12 2.48
N HIS A 215 -14.84 2.34 1.17
CA HIS A 215 -14.01 3.31 0.45
C HIS A 215 -14.18 4.72 0.99
N ASP A 216 -15.42 5.14 1.23
CA ASP A 216 -15.73 6.46 1.76
C ASP A 216 -15.13 6.68 3.16
N LEU A 217 -15.26 5.72 4.06
CA LEU A 217 -14.63 5.74 5.39
C LEU A 217 -13.11 5.91 5.32
N GLN A 218 -12.48 5.23 4.35
CA GLN A 218 -11.02 5.25 4.20
C GLN A 218 -10.50 6.44 3.41
N HIS A 219 -11.34 7.08 2.59
CA HIS A 219 -10.94 8.18 1.71
C HIS A 219 -11.24 9.55 2.32
N TYR A 220 -12.44 9.72 2.88
CA TYR A 220 -12.88 11.03 3.38
C TYR A 220 -12.45 11.35 4.82
N ASN A 221 -12.02 10.34 5.59
CA ASN A 221 -11.42 10.59 6.89
C ASN A 221 -9.91 10.90 6.72
N PRO A 222 -9.45 12.12 7.07
CA PRO A 222 -8.07 12.55 6.84
C PRO A 222 -7.01 11.77 7.65
N HIS A 223 -7.43 11.06 8.70
CA HIS A 223 -6.51 10.34 9.61
C HIS A 223 -6.33 8.84 9.25
N THR A 224 -7.14 8.29 8.35
CA THR A 224 -7.06 6.84 8.00
C THR A 224 -5.81 6.47 7.22
N GLN A 225 -5.23 7.38 6.44
CA GLN A 225 -3.95 7.13 5.77
C GLN A 225 -2.82 6.90 6.80
N ALA A 226 -2.73 7.76 7.81
CA ALA A 226 -1.75 7.61 8.87
C ALA A 226 -1.98 6.32 9.67
N MET A 227 -3.23 5.96 9.94
CA MET A 227 -3.61 4.71 10.59
C MET A 227 -3.13 3.49 9.78
N ARG A 228 -3.36 3.46 8.46
CA ARG A 228 -2.91 2.34 7.60
C ARG A 228 -1.39 2.19 7.60
N LEU A 229 -0.65 3.30 7.50
CA LEU A 229 0.82 3.27 7.59
C LEU A 229 1.32 2.78 8.96
N ALA A 230 0.65 3.20 10.05
CA ALA A 230 0.99 2.74 11.39
C ALA A 230 0.70 1.24 11.57
N LEU A 231 -0.40 0.74 11.00
CA LEU A 231 -0.76 -0.68 11.01
C LEU A 231 0.25 -1.52 10.23
N GLU A 232 0.62 -1.09 9.01
CA GLU A 232 1.65 -1.75 8.20
C GLU A 232 2.99 -1.83 8.96
N ALA A 233 3.43 -0.72 9.56
CA ALA A 233 4.63 -0.71 10.39
C ALA A 233 4.53 -1.66 11.60
N ALA A 234 3.35 -1.77 12.22
CA ALA A 234 3.11 -2.70 13.33
C ALA A 234 3.16 -4.16 12.87
N LEU A 235 2.57 -4.48 11.71
CA LEU A 235 2.64 -5.82 11.11
C LEU A 235 4.08 -6.22 10.81
N ASN A 236 4.85 -5.33 10.21
CA ASN A 236 6.28 -5.56 9.92
C ASN A 236 7.08 -5.81 11.20
N ARG A 237 6.87 -5.03 12.27
CA ARG A 237 7.53 -5.27 13.57
C ARG A 237 7.19 -6.63 14.17
N VAL A 238 5.93 -7.06 14.08
CA VAL A 238 5.53 -8.39 14.58
C VAL A 238 6.17 -9.49 13.74
N TYR A 239 6.20 -9.33 12.41
CA TYR A 239 6.84 -10.25 11.49
C TYR A 239 8.34 -10.38 11.78
N ASP A 240 9.05 -9.25 11.92
CA ASP A 240 10.49 -9.22 12.22
C ASP A 240 10.86 -9.98 13.51
N ARG A 241 10.01 -9.90 14.55
CA ARG A 241 10.22 -10.64 15.81
C ARG A 241 10.09 -12.15 15.69
N LEU A 242 9.41 -12.64 14.68
CA LEU A 242 9.21 -14.07 14.42
C LEU A 242 10.33 -14.66 13.56
N LEU A 243 11.13 -13.81 12.89
CA LEU A 243 12.25 -14.26 12.09
C LEU A 243 13.48 -14.51 12.97
N PRO A 244 14.26 -15.55 12.70
CA PRO A 244 15.50 -15.80 13.42
C PRO A 244 16.52 -14.69 13.16
N ASP A 245 17.41 -14.46 14.12
CA ASP A 245 18.52 -13.49 13.98
C ASP A 245 19.48 -13.91 12.87
N ARG A 246 19.59 -15.21 12.61
CA ARG A 246 20.41 -15.83 11.56
C ARG A 246 19.66 -16.94 10.86
N VAL A 247 19.88 -17.06 9.55
CA VAL A 247 19.29 -18.12 8.71
C VAL A 247 19.86 -19.49 9.08
N SER A 248 21.18 -19.54 9.35
CA SER A 248 21.89 -20.73 9.78
C SER A 248 22.75 -20.45 11.00
N PRO A 249 22.79 -21.32 12.02
CA PRO A 249 23.68 -21.16 13.17
C PRO A 249 25.16 -21.32 12.82
N ASP A 250 25.49 -22.10 11.77
CA ASP A 250 26.86 -22.54 11.47
C ASP A 250 27.58 -21.61 10.47
N GLU A 251 26.84 -20.99 9.55
CA GLU A 251 27.39 -20.15 8.47
C GLU A 251 26.50 -18.96 8.17
N PHE A 252 27.07 -17.89 7.63
CA PHE A 252 26.30 -16.78 7.08
C PHE A 252 25.74 -17.12 5.70
N VAL A 253 24.48 -16.80 5.47
CA VAL A 253 23.84 -16.94 4.16
C VAL A 253 23.78 -15.57 3.50
N ILE A 254 24.48 -15.43 2.36
CA ILE A 254 24.62 -14.15 1.66
C ILE A 254 23.92 -14.24 0.32
N GLY A 255 22.86 -13.46 0.13
CA GLY A 255 22.18 -13.30 -1.14
C GLY A 255 22.90 -12.30 -2.04
N ILE A 256 23.16 -12.64 -3.29
CA ILE A 256 23.79 -11.74 -4.24
C ILE A 256 22.97 -11.53 -5.50
N GLN A 257 23.07 -10.35 -6.09
CA GLN A 257 22.61 -10.05 -7.45
C GLN A 257 23.51 -10.80 -8.46
N GLY A 258 22.91 -11.35 -9.52
CA GLY A 258 23.63 -12.11 -10.54
C GLY A 258 23.81 -13.59 -10.20
N GLY A 259 24.33 -14.33 -11.17
CA GLY A 259 24.62 -15.76 -11.08
C GLY A 259 26.02 -16.07 -10.60
N GLN A 260 26.34 -17.37 -10.59
CA GLN A 260 27.67 -17.86 -10.28
C GLN A 260 28.70 -17.36 -11.31
N GLY A 261 29.83 -16.84 -10.86
CA GLY A 261 30.86 -16.22 -11.72
C GLY A 261 30.60 -14.74 -12.03
N SER A 262 29.49 -14.14 -11.56
CA SER A 262 29.23 -12.72 -11.75
C SER A 262 30.17 -11.82 -10.96
N PHE A 263 30.27 -10.54 -11.35
CA PHE A 263 31.00 -9.54 -10.58
C PHE A 263 30.43 -9.28 -9.18
N ASN A 264 29.15 -9.57 -8.97
CA ASN A 264 28.56 -9.54 -7.64
C ASN A 264 29.11 -10.65 -6.73
N GLU A 265 29.37 -11.85 -7.27
CA GLU A 265 30.05 -12.91 -6.52
C GLU A 265 31.49 -12.52 -6.22
N GLU A 266 32.22 -11.97 -7.17
CA GLU A 266 33.59 -11.48 -6.97
C GLU A 266 33.61 -10.40 -5.87
N ALA A 267 32.71 -9.44 -5.91
CA ALA A 267 32.55 -8.42 -4.89
C ALA A 267 32.22 -9.00 -3.51
N CYS A 268 31.31 -9.96 -3.44
CA CYS A 268 30.96 -10.66 -2.20
C CYS A 268 32.18 -11.37 -1.60
N ARG A 269 32.93 -12.15 -2.39
CA ARG A 269 34.12 -12.85 -1.95
C ARG A 269 35.23 -11.90 -1.52
N TYR A 270 35.43 -10.80 -2.27
CA TYR A 270 36.37 -9.74 -1.89
C TYR A 270 36.02 -9.13 -0.52
N TYR A 271 34.76 -8.81 -0.30
CA TYR A 271 34.29 -8.25 0.98
C TYR A 271 34.48 -9.25 2.12
N CYS A 272 34.06 -10.50 1.97
CA CYS A 272 34.21 -11.55 2.97
C CYS A 272 35.67 -11.77 3.35
N LYS A 273 36.57 -11.81 2.37
CA LYS A 273 38.01 -11.98 2.61
C LYS A 273 38.60 -10.81 3.41
N ASN A 274 38.23 -9.57 3.06
CA ASN A 274 38.76 -8.37 3.72
C ASN A 274 38.22 -8.16 5.15
N HIS A 275 37.05 -8.77 5.46
CA HIS A 275 36.41 -8.68 6.78
C HIS A 275 36.51 -9.98 7.60
N ALA A 276 37.36 -10.93 7.16
CA ALA A 276 37.60 -12.21 7.84
C ALA A 276 36.28 -13.01 8.09
N LEU A 277 35.37 -12.98 7.13
CA LEU A 277 34.17 -13.80 7.15
C LEU A 277 34.50 -15.15 6.48
N ASP A 278 34.85 -16.17 7.29
CA ASP A 278 35.36 -17.46 6.77
C ASP A 278 34.26 -18.52 6.55
N ARG A 279 33.10 -18.36 7.23
CA ARG A 279 32.01 -19.33 7.15
C ARG A 279 30.77 -18.66 6.56
N TYR A 280 30.62 -18.82 5.26
CA TYR A 280 29.45 -18.28 4.54
C TYR A 280 29.10 -19.15 3.33
N ARG A 281 27.82 -19.07 2.92
CA ARG A 281 27.26 -19.63 1.70
C ARG A 281 26.62 -18.52 0.87
N ILE A 282 26.92 -18.53 -0.43
CA ILE A 282 26.32 -17.59 -1.38
C ILE A 282 25.04 -18.20 -1.97
N VAL A 283 23.99 -17.36 -2.06
CA VAL A 283 22.74 -17.65 -2.74
C VAL A 283 22.61 -16.69 -3.92
N TYR A 284 22.50 -17.24 -5.12
CA TYR A 284 22.40 -16.46 -6.36
C TYR A 284 20.94 -16.08 -6.62
N LEU A 285 20.63 -14.78 -6.55
CA LEU A 285 19.26 -14.26 -6.62
C LEU A 285 19.01 -13.42 -7.87
N TYR A 286 20.01 -13.25 -8.72
CA TYR A 286 20.00 -12.64 -10.05
C TYR A 286 19.65 -11.14 -10.08
N THR A 287 18.65 -10.65 -9.31
CA THR A 287 18.23 -9.25 -9.30
C THR A 287 18.40 -8.64 -7.91
N ALA A 288 18.58 -7.31 -7.82
CA ALA A 288 18.61 -6.58 -6.55
C ALA A 288 17.25 -6.71 -5.81
N GLU A 289 16.15 -6.75 -6.55
CA GLU A 289 14.80 -6.94 -5.97
C GLU A 289 14.68 -8.29 -5.26
N ASN A 290 15.16 -9.38 -5.87
CA ASN A 290 15.13 -10.70 -5.24
C ASN A 290 16.03 -10.76 -3.99
N VAL A 291 17.19 -10.08 -3.99
CA VAL A 291 18.07 -9.99 -2.82
C VAL A 291 17.37 -9.28 -1.66
N LEU A 292 16.74 -8.13 -1.93
CA LEU A 292 16.01 -7.36 -0.94
C LEU A 292 14.77 -8.13 -0.43
N HIS A 293 14.08 -8.83 -1.30
CA HIS A 293 12.96 -9.69 -0.94
C HIS A 293 13.39 -10.85 -0.04
N ALA A 294 14.50 -11.53 -0.36
CA ALA A 294 15.06 -12.61 0.46
C ALA A 294 15.53 -12.10 1.83
N LEU A 295 16.12 -10.89 1.90
CA LEU A 295 16.46 -10.22 3.17
C LEU A 295 15.20 -9.97 4.00
N HIS A 296 14.17 -9.40 3.40
CA HIS A 296 12.90 -9.10 4.07
C HIS A 296 12.24 -10.37 4.62
N ARG A 297 12.32 -11.48 3.91
CA ARG A 297 11.76 -12.78 4.33
C ARG A 297 12.65 -13.57 5.29
N GLY A 298 13.87 -13.07 5.60
CA GLY A 298 14.81 -13.79 6.46
C GLY A 298 15.36 -15.06 5.83
N GLU A 299 15.44 -15.14 4.51
CA GLU A 299 16.01 -16.26 3.74
C GLU A 299 17.52 -16.15 3.57
N VAL A 300 18.06 -14.92 3.74
CA VAL A 300 19.48 -14.59 3.76
C VAL A 300 19.81 -13.65 4.90
N ASP A 301 21.03 -13.75 5.45
CA ASP A 301 21.53 -12.87 6.53
C ASP A 301 21.98 -11.52 6.00
N PHE A 302 22.70 -11.56 4.85
CA PHE A 302 23.21 -10.37 4.17
C PHE A 302 22.83 -10.36 2.70
N GLY A 303 22.78 -9.16 2.13
CA GLY A 303 22.58 -8.94 0.71
C GLY A 303 23.71 -8.14 0.08
N VAL A 304 24.12 -8.52 -1.14
CA VAL A 304 25.12 -7.79 -1.92
C VAL A 304 24.57 -7.49 -3.30
N PHE A 305 24.57 -6.22 -3.69
CA PHE A 305 24.16 -5.79 -5.02
C PHE A 305 24.85 -4.48 -5.41
N ALA A 306 24.98 -4.28 -6.72
CA ALA A 306 25.58 -3.07 -7.29
C ALA A 306 24.67 -1.86 -7.12
N ILE A 307 25.21 -0.72 -6.68
CA ILE A 307 24.49 0.55 -6.54
C ILE A 307 24.94 1.63 -7.52
N GLN A 308 26.20 1.59 -7.93
CA GLN A 308 26.78 2.58 -8.83
C GLN A 308 27.92 2.00 -9.64
N ASN A 309 28.04 2.42 -10.90
CA ASN A 309 29.16 2.14 -11.77
C ASN A 309 29.82 3.43 -12.23
N ALA A 310 31.14 3.44 -12.37
CA ALA A 310 31.92 4.64 -12.72
C ALA A 310 31.50 5.27 -14.06
N ARG A 311 31.09 4.47 -15.06
CA ARG A 311 30.64 4.96 -16.35
C ARG A 311 29.12 5.10 -16.47
N GLY A 312 28.38 4.13 -15.93
CA GLY A 312 26.91 4.07 -16.04
C GLY A 312 26.15 4.87 -14.99
N GLY A 313 26.87 5.41 -13.97
CA GLY A 313 26.22 6.09 -12.84
C GLY A 313 25.43 5.13 -11.94
N ALA A 314 24.33 5.59 -11.38
CA ALA A 314 23.49 4.82 -10.49
C ALA A 314 22.80 3.63 -11.21
N VAL A 315 22.76 2.48 -10.55
CA VAL A 315 22.07 1.28 -11.05
C VAL A 315 20.57 1.44 -10.82
N MET A 316 19.83 1.84 -11.84
CA MET A 316 18.40 2.20 -11.74
C MET A 316 17.53 1.05 -11.23
N GLU A 317 17.83 -0.19 -11.64
CA GLU A 317 17.14 -1.40 -11.14
C GLU A 317 17.24 -1.50 -9.60
N THR A 318 18.43 -1.28 -9.06
CA THR A 318 18.67 -1.27 -7.61
C THR A 318 17.92 -0.15 -6.91
N ILE A 319 17.88 1.06 -7.50
CA ILE A 319 17.12 2.18 -6.93
C ILE A 319 15.63 1.86 -6.89
N GLN A 320 15.09 1.27 -7.95
CA GLN A 320 13.68 0.85 -8.00
C GLN A 320 13.38 -0.24 -6.96
N ALA A 321 14.27 -1.21 -6.78
CA ALA A 321 14.13 -2.23 -5.75
C ALA A 321 14.16 -1.63 -4.33
N LEU A 322 15.09 -0.72 -4.05
CA LEU A 322 15.17 0.00 -2.76
C LEU A 322 13.96 0.90 -2.47
N SER A 323 13.23 1.33 -3.49
CA SER A 323 11.98 2.08 -3.29
C SER A 323 10.82 1.20 -2.79
N ARG A 324 10.91 -0.11 -2.98
CA ARG A 324 9.88 -1.10 -2.60
C ARG A 324 10.21 -1.82 -1.29
N PHE A 325 11.49 -2.10 -1.07
CA PHE A 325 11.97 -2.86 0.09
C PHE A 325 12.99 -2.05 0.88
N SER A 326 12.76 -1.90 2.19
CA SER A 326 13.71 -1.25 3.08
C SER A 326 14.75 -2.26 3.57
N CYS A 327 16.03 -1.86 3.54
CA CYS A 327 17.14 -2.60 4.15
C CYS A 327 18.02 -1.64 4.94
N GLU A 328 18.92 -2.18 5.76
CA GLU A 328 20.00 -1.45 6.38
C GLU A 328 21.27 -1.65 5.54
N ILE A 329 21.83 -0.56 5.03
CA ILE A 329 23.13 -0.58 4.37
C ILE A 329 24.19 -0.47 5.45
N LEU A 330 24.93 -1.57 5.68
CA LEU A 330 25.99 -1.63 6.69
C LEU A 330 27.28 -1.04 6.18
N ASP A 331 27.57 -1.23 4.89
CA ASP A 331 28.78 -0.74 4.26
C ASP A 331 28.61 -0.57 2.76
N THR A 332 29.45 0.24 2.14
CA THR A 332 29.59 0.38 0.69
C THR A 332 31.06 0.25 0.30
N PHE A 333 31.35 -0.58 -0.68
CA PHE A 333 32.71 -0.84 -1.13
C PHE A 333 32.76 -0.92 -2.65
N ALA A 334 33.94 -0.78 -3.24
CA ALA A 334 34.10 -0.83 -4.68
C ALA A 334 35.17 -1.86 -5.09
N ILE A 335 34.94 -2.50 -6.22
CA ILE A 335 35.96 -3.31 -6.89
C ILE A 335 36.16 -2.82 -8.33
N VAL A 336 37.30 -3.08 -8.90
CA VAL A 336 37.58 -2.87 -10.32
C VAL A 336 36.88 -3.97 -11.13
N ILE A 337 36.05 -3.59 -12.10
CA ILE A 337 35.39 -4.53 -12.99
C ILE A 337 36.28 -4.73 -14.23
N SER A 338 36.85 -5.92 -14.36
CA SER A 338 37.69 -6.30 -15.49
C SER A 338 36.96 -7.26 -16.41
N HIS A 339 36.69 -6.82 -17.63
CA HIS A 339 36.00 -7.61 -18.64
C HIS A 339 36.95 -8.40 -19.51
N CYS A 340 36.63 -9.69 -19.69
CA CYS A 340 37.31 -10.62 -20.57
C CYS A 340 36.39 -10.99 -21.75
N LEU A 341 37.00 -11.16 -22.94
CA LEU A 341 36.33 -11.74 -24.09
C LEU A 341 36.54 -13.25 -24.06
N LEU A 342 35.48 -13.99 -23.79
CA LEU A 342 35.46 -15.42 -23.64
C LEU A 342 34.93 -16.09 -24.90
N VAL A 343 35.54 -17.17 -25.33
CA VAL A 343 35.13 -17.96 -26.50
C VAL A 343 35.09 -19.45 -26.12
N HIS A 344 34.29 -20.21 -26.86
CA HIS A 344 34.28 -21.67 -26.69
C HIS A 344 35.70 -22.24 -26.94
N PRO A 345 36.16 -23.22 -26.17
CA PRO A 345 37.55 -23.79 -26.29
C PRO A 345 37.89 -24.23 -27.70
N GLU A 346 36.93 -24.81 -28.40
CA GLU A 346 37.10 -25.33 -29.77
C GLU A 346 36.88 -24.28 -30.88
N ALA A 347 36.40 -23.08 -30.51
CA ALA A 347 36.14 -22.03 -31.50
C ALA A 347 37.45 -21.48 -32.09
N LYS A 348 37.49 -21.29 -33.40
CA LYS A 348 38.50 -20.48 -34.08
C LYS A 348 38.04 -19.02 -34.02
N PHE A 349 38.86 -18.15 -33.45
CA PHE A 349 38.45 -16.78 -33.23
C PHE A 349 38.13 -16.05 -34.54
N GLU A 350 38.77 -16.43 -35.62
CA GLU A 350 38.55 -15.89 -36.97
C GLU A 350 37.09 -16.14 -37.48
N GLU A 351 36.41 -17.14 -36.90
CA GLU A 351 35.03 -17.49 -37.25
C GLU A 351 34.01 -16.80 -36.27
N VAL A 352 34.50 -16.15 -35.20
CA VAL A 352 33.64 -15.44 -34.25
C VAL A 352 33.17 -14.11 -34.85
N ASP A 353 31.87 -13.92 -34.95
CA ASP A 353 31.23 -12.77 -35.57
C ASP A 353 30.36 -11.94 -34.63
N THR A 354 30.05 -12.48 -33.45
CA THR A 354 29.13 -11.86 -32.50
C THR A 354 29.72 -11.84 -31.10
N VAL A 355 29.53 -10.75 -30.36
CA VAL A 355 29.76 -10.69 -28.93
C VAL A 355 28.45 -10.38 -28.20
N ILE A 356 28.12 -11.20 -27.19
CA ILE A 356 26.94 -11.07 -26.35
C ILE A 356 27.32 -10.73 -24.92
N SER A 357 26.60 -9.81 -24.28
CA SER A 357 26.73 -9.50 -22.85
C SER A 357 25.60 -8.58 -22.39
N HIS A 358 25.61 -8.27 -21.09
CA HIS A 358 24.76 -7.24 -20.51
C HIS A 358 25.01 -5.87 -21.19
N PRO A 359 23.97 -5.05 -21.47
CA PRO A 359 24.14 -3.76 -22.13
C PRO A 359 25.17 -2.82 -21.47
N GLN A 360 25.25 -2.82 -20.15
CA GLN A 360 26.25 -2.02 -19.41
C GLN A 360 27.68 -2.51 -19.67
N ALA A 361 27.93 -3.82 -19.75
CA ALA A 361 29.25 -4.37 -20.02
C ALA A 361 29.70 -4.02 -21.46
N LEU A 362 28.81 -4.15 -22.42
CA LEU A 362 29.07 -3.71 -23.80
C LEU A 362 29.38 -2.22 -23.86
N ALA A 363 28.62 -1.38 -23.16
CA ALA A 363 28.87 0.05 -23.07
C ALA A 363 30.22 0.40 -22.41
N GLN A 364 30.66 -0.38 -21.38
CA GLN A 364 31.94 -0.19 -20.72
C GLN A 364 33.15 -0.56 -21.59
N CYS A 365 32.95 -1.40 -22.60
CA CYS A 365 34.00 -1.91 -23.49
C CYS A 365 33.85 -1.42 -24.93
N ALA A 366 32.94 -0.48 -25.19
CA ALA A 366 32.57 -0.09 -26.55
C ALA A 366 33.75 0.43 -27.37
N GLY A 367 34.64 1.23 -26.77
CA GLY A 367 35.85 1.75 -27.41
C GLY A 367 36.85 0.64 -27.72
N SER A 368 37.18 -0.18 -26.72
CA SER A 368 38.11 -1.31 -26.89
C SER A 368 37.60 -2.36 -27.85
N LEU A 369 36.29 -2.65 -27.87
CA LEU A 369 35.71 -3.57 -28.86
C LEU A 369 35.76 -3.00 -30.26
N ALA A 370 35.44 -1.73 -30.47
CA ALA A 370 35.49 -1.09 -31.76
C ALA A 370 36.94 -0.99 -32.34
N GLU A 371 37.94 -0.77 -31.46
CA GLU A 371 39.34 -0.68 -31.85
C GLU A 371 39.97 -2.04 -32.13
N LYS A 372 39.78 -3.02 -31.22
CA LYS A 372 40.49 -4.30 -31.28
C LYS A 372 39.72 -5.35 -32.07
N PHE A 373 38.38 -5.32 -32.07
CA PHE A 373 37.50 -6.33 -32.64
C PHE A 373 36.35 -5.70 -33.48
N PRO A 374 36.64 -4.84 -34.48
CA PRO A 374 35.62 -4.09 -35.21
C PRO A 374 34.66 -4.99 -36.03
N HIS A 375 35.02 -6.25 -36.25
CA HIS A 375 34.21 -7.24 -36.99
C HIS A 375 33.11 -7.87 -36.13
N LEU A 376 33.19 -7.73 -34.79
CA LEU A 376 32.22 -8.37 -33.87
C LEU A 376 30.93 -7.52 -33.80
N ARG A 377 29.80 -8.14 -34.12
CA ARG A 377 28.50 -7.56 -33.90
C ARG A 377 28.15 -7.64 -32.40
N GLN A 378 27.96 -6.49 -31.80
CA GLN A 378 27.57 -6.40 -30.37
C GLN A 378 26.06 -6.64 -30.25
N THR A 379 25.66 -7.54 -29.32
CA THR A 379 24.25 -7.85 -29.03
C THR A 379 24.06 -8.03 -27.54
N SER A 380 22.90 -7.61 -27.03
CA SER A 380 22.49 -7.92 -25.68
C SER A 380 21.51 -9.10 -25.69
N GLY A 381 21.63 -9.99 -24.69
CA GLY A 381 20.66 -11.05 -24.50
C GLY A 381 19.32 -10.53 -23.98
N GLU A 382 18.28 -11.35 -24.12
CA GLU A 382 16.96 -11.14 -23.54
C GLU A 382 16.69 -12.22 -22.47
N GLY A 383 15.85 -11.90 -21.46
CA GLY A 383 15.54 -12.83 -20.39
C GLY A 383 16.78 -13.22 -19.58
N ASP A 384 17.03 -14.50 -19.41
CA ASP A 384 18.16 -15.04 -18.63
C ASP A 384 19.53 -14.70 -19.24
N LEU A 385 19.61 -14.44 -20.55
CA LEU A 385 20.83 -14.04 -21.25
C LEU A 385 21.22 -12.56 -21.03
N ILE A 386 20.52 -11.82 -20.21
CA ILE A 386 20.97 -10.51 -19.73
C ILE A 386 22.16 -10.67 -18.77
N ASP A 387 22.20 -11.76 -17.95
CA ASP A 387 23.32 -12.03 -17.06
C ASP A 387 24.55 -12.55 -17.82
N GLN A 388 25.71 -11.93 -17.59
CA GLN A 388 26.97 -12.28 -18.26
C GLN A 388 27.45 -13.69 -17.92
N ALA A 389 27.24 -14.14 -16.68
CA ALA A 389 27.62 -15.46 -16.25
C ALA A 389 26.73 -16.52 -16.89
N HIS A 390 25.42 -16.25 -17.04
CA HIS A 390 24.52 -17.11 -17.82
C HIS A 390 24.91 -17.18 -19.30
N CYS A 391 25.30 -16.07 -19.92
CA CYS A 391 25.79 -16.10 -21.29
C CYS A 391 27.04 -17.02 -21.41
N ALA A 392 27.95 -16.96 -20.45
CA ALA A 392 29.13 -17.81 -20.41
C ALA A 392 28.78 -19.30 -20.22
N GLU A 393 27.85 -19.59 -19.31
CA GLU A 393 27.33 -20.96 -19.12
C GLU A 393 26.69 -21.51 -20.40
N TYR A 394 25.80 -20.73 -21.05
CA TYR A 394 25.12 -21.13 -22.28
C TYR A 394 26.10 -21.37 -23.45
N LEU A 395 27.17 -20.56 -23.51
CA LEU A 395 28.21 -20.77 -24.50
C LEU A 395 28.94 -22.10 -24.25
N SER A 396 29.28 -22.40 -23.00
CA SER A 396 29.97 -23.65 -22.61
C SER A 396 29.13 -24.90 -22.86
N LEU A 397 27.80 -24.80 -22.67
CA LEU A 397 26.85 -25.90 -22.91
C LEU A 397 26.47 -26.07 -24.40
N GLY A 398 26.99 -25.21 -25.30
CA GLY A 398 26.66 -25.24 -26.72
C GLY A 398 25.24 -24.72 -27.05
N HIS A 399 24.60 -24.03 -26.12
CA HIS A 399 23.30 -23.36 -26.37
C HIS A 399 23.46 -22.06 -27.17
N LEU A 400 24.66 -21.47 -27.17
CA LEU A 400 25.03 -20.38 -28.07
C LEU A 400 25.94 -20.93 -29.17
N PRO A 401 25.88 -20.37 -30.42
CA PRO A 401 26.78 -20.75 -31.51
C PRO A 401 28.25 -20.56 -31.13
N GLN A 402 29.15 -21.44 -31.59
CA GLN A 402 30.60 -21.28 -31.38
C GLN A 402 31.17 -20.02 -32.07
N THR A 403 30.41 -19.39 -32.97
CA THR A 403 30.72 -18.08 -33.59
C THR A 403 30.42 -16.91 -32.65
N THR A 404 29.93 -17.19 -31.42
CA THR A 404 29.61 -16.17 -30.42
C THR A 404 30.72 -16.10 -29.35
N ALA A 405 31.18 -14.91 -29.05
CA ALA A 405 31.98 -14.59 -27.88
C ALA A 405 31.10 -14.01 -26.77
N VAL A 406 31.53 -14.17 -25.53
CA VAL A 406 30.87 -13.59 -24.34
C VAL A 406 31.81 -12.63 -23.65
N LEU A 407 31.30 -11.43 -23.29
CA LEU A 407 32.02 -10.48 -22.46
C LEU A 407 31.62 -10.69 -21.00
N ALA A 408 32.54 -11.29 -20.19
CA ALA A 408 32.26 -11.65 -18.81
C ALA A 408 33.51 -11.52 -17.92
N SER A 409 33.38 -11.92 -16.62
CA SER A 409 34.51 -11.97 -15.70
C SER A 409 35.49 -13.10 -16.04
N ARG A 410 36.73 -12.98 -15.56
CA ARG A 410 37.74 -14.08 -15.65
C ARG A 410 37.23 -15.34 -14.96
N VAL A 411 36.52 -15.21 -13.84
CA VAL A 411 35.99 -16.34 -13.07
C VAL A 411 35.05 -17.20 -13.92
N CYS A 412 34.28 -16.61 -14.85
CA CYS A 412 33.44 -17.37 -15.77
C CYS A 412 34.25 -18.27 -16.72
N ALA A 413 35.46 -17.84 -17.12
CA ALA A 413 36.31 -18.68 -17.95
C ALA A 413 36.73 -19.95 -17.20
N ASP A 414 37.21 -19.82 -15.98
CA ASP A 414 37.64 -20.92 -15.15
C ASP A 414 36.45 -21.84 -14.76
N LEU A 415 35.31 -21.24 -14.43
CA LEU A 415 34.13 -21.97 -13.99
C LEU A 415 33.48 -22.80 -15.09
N TYR A 416 33.39 -22.26 -16.29
CA TYR A 416 32.71 -22.90 -17.42
C TYR A 416 33.66 -23.48 -18.48
N GLY A 417 34.96 -23.47 -18.19
CA GLY A 417 35.96 -24.02 -19.09
C GLY A 417 36.08 -23.30 -20.44
N LEU A 418 35.77 -21.98 -20.45
CA LEU A 418 35.88 -21.16 -21.64
C LEU A 418 37.31 -20.63 -21.81
N ARG A 419 37.71 -20.40 -23.05
CA ARG A 419 39.02 -19.82 -23.36
C ARG A 419 38.96 -18.31 -23.36
N ILE A 420 39.86 -17.66 -22.62
CA ILE A 420 40.04 -16.21 -22.63
C ILE A 420 40.78 -15.81 -23.91
N HIS A 421 40.14 -15.02 -24.76
CA HIS A 421 40.76 -14.50 -25.97
C HIS A 421 41.44 -13.13 -25.70
N ALA A 422 40.81 -12.28 -24.91
CA ALA A 422 41.37 -10.98 -24.50
C ALA A 422 40.91 -10.60 -23.10
N GLU A 423 41.71 -9.79 -22.39
CA GLU A 423 41.44 -9.31 -21.04
C GLU A 423 41.53 -7.80 -20.97
N GLY A 424 40.95 -7.21 -19.92
CA GLY A 424 41.06 -5.78 -19.64
C GLY A 424 40.43 -4.90 -20.71
N LEU A 425 39.25 -5.30 -21.19
CA LEU A 425 38.57 -4.63 -22.30
C LEU A 425 37.75 -3.42 -21.88
N GLN A 426 37.63 -3.15 -20.58
CA GLN A 426 36.95 -1.94 -20.09
C GLN A 426 37.71 -0.67 -20.50
N ASP A 427 37.00 0.27 -21.11
CA ASP A 427 37.58 1.53 -21.65
C ASP A 427 38.26 2.41 -20.59
N LEU A 428 37.81 2.33 -19.34
CA LEU A 428 38.34 3.08 -18.20
C LEU A 428 39.53 2.40 -17.48
N GLY A 429 39.95 1.20 -17.93
CA GLY A 429 41.02 0.45 -17.24
C GLY A 429 40.71 0.22 -15.75
N ASP A 430 41.65 0.52 -14.86
CA ASP A 430 41.48 0.37 -13.41
C ASP A 430 40.53 1.38 -12.77
N ALA A 431 40.11 2.42 -13.50
CA ALA A 431 39.09 3.37 -13.05
C ALA A 431 37.65 2.85 -13.29
N ASN A 432 37.49 1.65 -13.90
CA ASN A 432 36.19 1.02 -14.07
C ASN A 432 35.69 0.39 -12.78
N LEU A 433 35.36 1.25 -11.81
CA LEU A 433 34.90 0.83 -10.48
C LEU A 433 33.39 0.63 -10.47
N THR A 434 32.95 -0.44 -9.84
CA THR A 434 31.54 -0.61 -9.42
C THR A 434 31.48 -0.63 -7.91
N THR A 435 30.57 0.17 -7.37
CA THR A 435 30.28 0.26 -5.94
C THR A 435 29.12 -0.67 -5.62
N PHE A 436 29.32 -1.49 -4.59
CA PHE A 436 28.35 -2.45 -4.07
C PHE A 436 27.90 -2.02 -2.68
N ALA A 437 26.66 -2.37 -2.33
CA ALA A 437 26.15 -2.27 -0.98
C ALA A 437 26.27 -3.63 -0.28
N TRP A 438 26.75 -3.62 0.96
CA TRP A 438 26.64 -4.71 1.90
C TRP A 438 25.50 -4.42 2.85
N THR A 439 24.45 -5.22 2.81
CA THR A 439 23.17 -4.91 3.44
C THR A 439 22.70 -6.04 4.34
N ARG A 440 21.86 -5.69 5.30
CA ARG A 440 21.07 -6.65 6.08
C ARG A 440 19.61 -6.23 6.15
N ARG A 441 18.75 -7.13 6.64
CA ARG A 441 17.39 -6.79 7.00
C ARG A 441 17.40 -5.63 8.00
N ARG A 442 16.56 -4.63 7.78
CA ARG A 442 16.38 -3.56 8.75
C ARG A 442 15.73 -4.13 10.01
N MET A 443 16.49 -4.21 11.09
CA MET A 443 15.97 -4.55 12.40
C MET A 443 15.24 -3.35 12.96
N THR A 444 13.98 -3.50 13.35
CA THR A 444 13.29 -2.45 14.12
C THR A 444 13.88 -2.43 15.52
N GLU A 445 14.49 -1.31 15.91
CA GLU A 445 14.95 -1.11 17.29
C GLU A 445 13.80 -1.37 18.26
N HIS A 446 14.10 -2.10 19.33
CA HIS A 446 13.15 -2.50 20.38
C HIS A 446 12.81 -1.33 21.31
#